data_b7310a8395657b9b16043ac1d280f8e2
#
_entry.id   b7310a8395657b9b16043ac1d280f8e2
#
_cell.length_a   1.000
_cell.length_b   1.000
_cell.length_c   1.000
_cell.angle_alpha   90.00
_cell.angle_beta   90.00
_cell.angle_gamma   90.00
#
_symmetry.space_group_name_H-M   'P 1'
#
loop_
_entity.id
_entity.type
_entity.pdbx_description
1 polymer ?
#
loop_
_entity_poly.entity_id
_entity_poly.type
_entity_poly.pdbx_seq_one_letter_code
_entity_poly.pdbx_strand_id
1 'polypeptide(L)'
;RGGAGPGAGSAEARSGVTSGASSLSVLGRVRAMAGPRRGRLALALLLGSLALGSAVGLMATSGWLISRASQQPPVLYLMVAVTATRAFGIGRAVFRYAERLVSHDTVLRMLADTRVAVYRRLERLAPAGLRTTRRGDLLSRLVADVDALQDYWVRWLLPAGAAAVVSAASVGFTAWLLPEAGAALAVGLLAAGAGVPLVTGAVARRAEHRLAPSRGVLATRVADLLTGTAELTVAGALPARTAAARKADQVLTRIASRAATATALGDGLTALVSGLTVAVTAFFGAQAVAAGRLSGVAMAVVVLTPLASFEAVLGMPLAVQFRQRVRRSAERVYEVLDAPEPVREPVEPAGAPVSPFPLRLAGLGARYAGQDRDALADLDLTLEQGRRVAVVGVSGAGKTTLAQVLLRFLDARAGTYTLGGVDAHTLEGDVVRRFVGLCAQDAHLFDSSVRENLLLARKGASEAELRDALARARLLDWVDGLPDGLDTLTGEHGARLSGGQRQRLALARALLADFPVLVLDEPAEHLDLPTADALTADLLAATEGRTTVLITHRLAGLDAVDEVVVLAEGRVVQRGSYAELVVVEGPLRAMAEREAAGELLARA
;
A
#
# COMPACT_ATOMS: atom_id res chain seq x y z
N ARG A 1 57.49 -1.86 -32.73
CA ARG A 1 57.18 -3.26 -32.95
C ARG A 1 56.72 -3.80 -31.60
N GLY A 2 55.49 -3.94 -31.20
CA GLY A 2 54.44 -4.67 -31.91
C GLY A 2 54.07 -5.80 -30.96
N GLY A 3 52.91 -5.75 -30.33
CA GLY A 3 52.44 -6.83 -29.46
C GLY A 3 51.11 -6.46 -28.81
N ALA A 4 50.03 -6.60 -29.55
CA ALA A 4 48.66 -6.48 -29.05
C ALA A 4 48.30 -7.69 -28.21
N GLY A 5 47.66 -7.50 -27.06
CA GLY A 5 46.96 -8.53 -26.31
C GLY A 5 45.46 -8.23 -26.32
N PRO A 6 44.59 -9.20 -26.54
CA PRO A 6 43.15 -8.99 -26.72
C PRO A 6 42.34 -9.26 -25.45
N GLY A 7 41.18 -8.63 -25.35
CA GLY A 7 40.08 -9.23 -24.59
C GLY A 7 39.49 -8.46 -23.43
N ALA A 8 38.92 -7.29 -23.68
CA ALA A 8 37.91 -6.72 -22.79
C ALA A 8 36.61 -6.55 -23.60
N GLY A 9 35.80 -7.56 -23.63
CA GLY A 9 34.53 -7.53 -24.34
C GLY A 9 33.68 -8.72 -23.94
N SER A 10 32.85 -8.59 -22.90
CA SER A 10 31.63 -9.40 -22.71
C SER A 10 31.08 -9.24 -21.27
N ALA A 11 30.62 -8.03 -20.91
CA ALA A 11 29.84 -7.82 -19.68
C ALA A 11 28.65 -6.85 -19.86
N GLU A 12 28.27 -6.52 -21.09
CA GLU A 12 27.18 -5.56 -21.35
C GLU A 12 25.89 -6.13 -21.92
N ALA A 13 25.65 -7.43 -21.82
CA ALA A 13 24.51 -8.07 -22.50
C ALA A 13 23.53 -8.79 -21.57
N ARG A 14 23.23 -8.27 -20.36
CA ARG A 14 22.11 -8.80 -19.54
C ARG A 14 21.37 -7.75 -18.69
N SER A 15 21.28 -6.49 -19.09
CA SER A 15 20.42 -5.47 -18.43
C SER A 15 19.15 -5.13 -19.23
N GLY A 16 18.73 -5.99 -20.15
CA GLY A 16 17.69 -5.70 -21.15
C GLY A 16 16.25 -6.10 -20.83
N VAL A 17 15.89 -6.56 -19.61
CA VAL A 17 14.53 -7.09 -19.37
C VAL A 17 13.66 -6.23 -18.43
N THR A 18 14.19 -5.21 -17.75
CA THR A 18 13.40 -4.37 -16.84
C THR A 18 13.05 -2.97 -17.37
N SER A 19 13.49 -2.58 -18.56
CA SER A 19 13.27 -1.22 -19.08
C SER A 19 11.95 -1.00 -19.86
N GLY A 20 11.18 -2.04 -20.11
CA GLY A 20 9.91 -1.94 -20.87
C GLY A 20 8.71 -1.43 -20.07
N ALA A 21 8.72 -1.51 -18.75
CA ALA A 21 7.59 -1.13 -17.90
C ALA A 21 7.56 0.37 -17.54
N SER A 22 8.66 1.08 -17.65
CA SER A 22 8.78 2.50 -17.26
C SER A 22 8.27 3.50 -18.30
N SER A 23 7.97 3.09 -19.51
CA SER A 23 7.49 3.98 -20.59
C SER A 23 5.96 4.18 -20.61
N LEU A 24 5.19 3.33 -19.94
CA LEU A 24 3.74 3.47 -19.84
C LEU A 24 3.35 4.48 -18.75
N SER A 25 2.41 5.36 -19.05
CA SER A 25 1.79 6.19 -18.01
C SER A 25 1.15 5.31 -16.94
N VAL A 26 1.05 5.78 -15.68
CA VAL A 26 0.47 5.03 -14.57
C VAL A 26 -0.91 4.46 -14.92
N LEU A 27 -1.77 5.25 -15.57
CA LEU A 27 -3.07 4.77 -16.06
C LEU A 27 -2.94 3.75 -17.21
N GLY A 28 -1.88 3.82 -18.01
CA GLY A 28 -1.55 2.79 -19.01
C GLY A 28 -1.26 1.44 -18.35
N ARG A 29 -0.54 1.45 -17.23
CA ARG A 29 -0.29 0.24 -16.42
C ARG A 29 -1.57 -0.32 -15.82
N VAL A 30 -2.45 0.53 -15.26
CA VAL A 30 -3.79 0.10 -14.80
C VAL A 30 -4.57 -0.54 -15.95
N ARG A 31 -4.54 0.06 -17.15
CA ARG A 31 -5.20 -0.51 -18.33
C ARG A 31 -4.61 -1.87 -18.74
N ALA A 32 -3.30 -2.05 -18.57
CA ALA A 32 -2.61 -3.30 -18.87
C ALA A 32 -3.04 -4.47 -17.96
N MET A 33 -3.55 -4.18 -16.74
CA MET A 33 -4.11 -5.21 -15.83
C MET A 33 -5.28 -5.98 -16.44
N ALA A 34 -5.96 -5.41 -17.43
CA ALA A 34 -7.04 -6.07 -18.15
C ALA A 34 -6.59 -7.36 -18.88
N GLY A 35 -5.33 -7.42 -19.33
CA GLY A 35 -4.69 -8.61 -19.92
C GLY A 35 -5.64 -9.62 -20.57
N PRO A 36 -5.77 -10.81 -19.97
CA PRO A 36 -6.61 -11.89 -20.52
C PRO A 36 -8.12 -11.63 -20.43
N ARG A 37 -8.55 -10.58 -19.67
CA ARG A 37 -9.98 -10.29 -19.43
C ARG A 37 -10.55 -9.22 -20.36
N ARG A 38 -9.80 -8.80 -21.40
CA ARG A 38 -10.22 -7.76 -22.36
C ARG A 38 -11.54 -8.10 -23.05
N GLY A 39 -11.77 -9.36 -23.39
CA GLY A 39 -13.03 -9.82 -24.00
C GLY A 39 -14.25 -9.58 -23.11
N ARG A 40 -14.15 -9.82 -21.79
CA ARG A 40 -15.24 -9.55 -20.84
C ARG A 40 -15.51 -8.05 -20.67
N LEU A 41 -14.44 -7.23 -20.67
CA LEU A 41 -14.60 -5.78 -20.63
C LEU A 41 -15.22 -5.22 -21.92
N ALA A 42 -14.89 -5.79 -23.08
CA ALA A 42 -15.54 -5.47 -24.36
C ALA A 42 -17.04 -5.87 -24.33
N LEU A 43 -17.38 -7.02 -23.76
CA LEU A 43 -18.77 -7.43 -23.56
C LEU A 43 -19.51 -6.46 -22.62
N ALA A 44 -18.87 -6.05 -21.50
CA ALA A 44 -19.46 -5.06 -20.60
C ALA A 44 -19.69 -3.72 -21.30
N LEU A 45 -18.75 -3.26 -22.14
CA LEU A 45 -18.90 -2.06 -22.96
C LEU A 45 -20.06 -2.19 -23.95
N LEU A 46 -20.19 -3.32 -24.63
CA LEU A 46 -21.30 -3.60 -25.54
C LEU A 46 -22.64 -3.56 -24.80
N LEU A 47 -22.74 -4.26 -23.67
CA LEU A 47 -23.97 -4.29 -22.86
C LEU A 47 -24.34 -2.90 -22.32
N GLY A 48 -23.36 -2.11 -21.87
CA GLY A 48 -23.56 -0.72 -21.45
C GLY A 48 -24.02 0.17 -22.59
N SER A 49 -23.45 0.00 -23.78
CA SER A 49 -23.86 0.71 -24.99
C SER A 49 -25.29 0.32 -25.43
N LEU A 50 -25.65 -0.97 -25.32
CA LEU A 50 -27.03 -1.43 -25.60
C LEU A 50 -28.04 -0.90 -24.57
N ALA A 51 -27.65 -0.80 -23.28
CA ALA A 51 -28.50 -0.23 -22.24
C ALA A 51 -28.82 1.24 -22.49
N LEU A 52 -27.81 2.06 -22.79
CA LEU A 52 -27.96 3.48 -23.14
C LEU A 52 -28.64 3.65 -24.51
N GLY A 53 -28.26 2.85 -25.49
CA GLY A 53 -28.91 2.85 -26.81
C GLY A 53 -30.40 2.48 -26.73
N SER A 54 -30.77 1.56 -25.82
CA SER A 54 -32.18 1.25 -25.57
C SER A 54 -32.93 2.44 -24.96
N ALA A 55 -32.29 3.27 -24.13
CA ALA A 55 -32.92 4.49 -23.60
C ALA A 55 -33.19 5.51 -24.72
N VAL A 56 -32.23 5.70 -25.62
CA VAL A 56 -32.39 6.57 -26.81
C VAL A 56 -33.44 6.01 -27.75
N GLY A 57 -33.39 4.69 -28.05
CA GLY A 57 -34.37 4.01 -28.89
C GLY A 57 -35.79 4.09 -28.32
N LEU A 58 -35.93 3.96 -27.00
CA LEU A 58 -37.22 4.12 -26.30
C LEU A 58 -37.82 5.50 -26.55
N MET A 59 -37.02 6.56 -26.37
CA MET A 59 -37.49 7.94 -26.59
C MET A 59 -37.83 8.21 -28.06
N ALA A 60 -36.95 7.79 -28.99
CA ALA A 60 -37.17 7.95 -30.40
C ALA A 60 -38.43 7.26 -30.91
N THR A 61 -38.64 5.96 -30.49
CA THR A 61 -39.81 5.19 -30.87
C THR A 61 -41.09 5.70 -30.19
N SER A 62 -41.03 6.15 -28.94
CA SER A 62 -42.13 6.78 -28.24
C SER A 62 -42.57 8.07 -28.90
N GLY A 63 -41.61 8.93 -29.29
CA GLY A 63 -41.89 10.18 -30.03
C GLY A 63 -42.55 9.90 -31.37
N TRP A 64 -42.03 8.95 -32.15
CA TRP A 64 -42.59 8.51 -33.40
C TRP A 64 -44.00 7.95 -33.20
N LEU A 65 -44.21 7.08 -32.20
CA LEU A 65 -45.47 6.44 -31.91
C LEU A 65 -46.58 7.46 -31.56
N ILE A 66 -46.27 8.42 -30.68
CA ILE A 66 -47.22 9.47 -30.24
C ILE A 66 -47.59 10.34 -31.43
N SER A 67 -46.59 10.81 -32.20
CA SER A 67 -46.86 11.65 -33.39
C SER A 67 -47.56 10.91 -34.51
N ARG A 68 -47.30 9.62 -34.69
CA ARG A 68 -48.00 8.82 -35.69
C ARG A 68 -49.45 8.48 -35.26
N ALA A 69 -49.64 8.18 -33.97
CA ALA A 69 -50.95 7.91 -33.42
C ALA A 69 -51.92 9.10 -33.53
N SER A 70 -51.42 10.35 -33.45
CA SER A 70 -52.23 11.57 -33.65
C SER A 70 -52.86 11.66 -35.04
N GLN A 71 -52.30 10.97 -36.05
CA GLN A 71 -52.81 10.90 -37.43
C GLN A 71 -53.89 9.81 -37.59
N GLN A 72 -54.27 9.11 -36.50
CA GLN A 72 -55.33 8.07 -36.46
C GLN A 72 -55.18 6.95 -37.52
N PRO A 73 -53.94 6.38 -37.74
CA PRO A 73 -53.78 5.26 -38.65
C PRO A 73 -54.42 4.00 -38.08
N PRO A 74 -54.68 2.96 -38.91
CA PRO A 74 -55.11 1.66 -38.43
C PRO A 74 -54.18 1.10 -37.36
N VAL A 75 -54.68 0.53 -36.30
CA VAL A 75 -53.90 0.10 -35.11
C VAL A 75 -52.75 -0.84 -35.48
N LEU A 76 -52.92 -1.69 -36.50
CA LEU A 76 -51.87 -2.61 -36.99
C LEU A 76 -50.58 -1.92 -37.38
N TYR A 77 -50.65 -0.69 -37.92
CA TYR A 77 -49.44 0.11 -38.29
C TYR A 77 -48.64 0.58 -37.05
N LEU A 78 -49.28 0.65 -35.90
CA LEU A 78 -48.65 1.07 -34.64
C LEU A 78 -48.06 -0.11 -33.85
N MET A 79 -48.45 -1.33 -34.14
CA MET A 79 -48.09 -2.51 -33.34
C MET A 79 -46.58 -2.75 -33.28
N VAL A 80 -45.86 -2.54 -34.39
CA VAL A 80 -44.37 -2.66 -34.42
C VAL A 80 -43.72 -1.66 -33.48
N ALA A 81 -44.17 -0.40 -33.51
CA ALA A 81 -43.62 0.64 -32.65
C ALA A 81 -43.96 0.40 -31.17
N VAL A 82 -45.17 -0.08 -30.87
CA VAL A 82 -45.60 -0.49 -29.50
C VAL A 82 -44.69 -1.61 -28.98
N THR A 83 -44.45 -2.62 -29.82
CA THR A 83 -43.56 -3.74 -29.46
C THR A 83 -42.11 -3.26 -29.28
N ALA A 84 -41.61 -2.41 -30.16
CA ALA A 84 -40.28 -1.83 -30.07
C ALA A 84 -40.12 -0.99 -28.79
N THR A 85 -41.11 -0.16 -28.43
CA THR A 85 -41.09 0.63 -27.19
C THR A 85 -41.00 -0.27 -25.97
N ARG A 86 -41.76 -1.36 -25.93
CA ARG A 86 -41.68 -2.36 -24.84
C ARG A 86 -40.31 -3.05 -24.82
N ALA A 87 -39.82 -3.47 -25.99
CA ALA A 87 -38.52 -4.14 -26.12
C ALA A 87 -37.37 -3.23 -25.64
N PHE A 88 -37.36 -1.95 -26.00
CA PHE A 88 -36.36 -0.99 -25.50
C PHE A 88 -36.51 -0.73 -24.00
N GLY A 89 -37.72 -0.61 -23.47
CA GLY A 89 -37.96 -0.45 -22.03
C GLY A 89 -37.41 -1.62 -21.20
N ILE A 90 -37.66 -2.85 -21.60
CA ILE A 90 -37.16 -4.07 -20.99
C ILE A 90 -35.64 -4.18 -21.23
N GLY A 91 -35.20 -3.96 -22.46
CA GLY A 91 -33.79 -4.02 -22.87
C GLY A 91 -32.89 -3.10 -22.06
N ARG A 92 -33.34 -1.86 -21.80
CA ARG A 92 -32.61 -0.92 -20.93
C ARG A 92 -32.29 -1.50 -19.55
N ALA A 93 -33.26 -2.17 -18.91
CA ALA A 93 -33.09 -2.76 -17.59
C ALA A 93 -32.21 -4.01 -17.64
N VAL A 94 -32.49 -4.92 -18.58
CA VAL A 94 -31.77 -6.20 -18.73
C VAL A 94 -30.30 -5.98 -19.09
N PHE A 95 -30.03 -5.15 -20.09
CA PHE A 95 -28.65 -4.87 -20.49
C PHE A 95 -27.87 -4.13 -19.42
N ARG A 96 -28.50 -3.21 -18.68
CA ARG A 96 -27.85 -2.53 -17.55
C ARG A 96 -27.51 -3.50 -16.42
N TYR A 97 -28.42 -4.44 -16.11
CA TYR A 97 -28.15 -5.47 -15.11
C TYR A 97 -27.01 -6.40 -15.56
N ALA A 98 -27.06 -6.88 -16.80
CA ALA A 98 -26.03 -7.76 -17.35
C ALA A 98 -24.66 -7.06 -17.42
N GLU A 99 -24.63 -5.78 -17.82
CA GLU A 99 -23.40 -4.95 -17.80
C GLU A 99 -22.80 -4.91 -16.39
N ARG A 100 -23.60 -4.56 -15.37
CA ARG A 100 -23.12 -4.51 -13.99
C ARG A 100 -22.57 -5.84 -13.52
N LEU A 101 -23.23 -6.94 -13.82
CA LEU A 101 -22.78 -8.26 -13.43
C LEU A 101 -21.42 -8.61 -14.06
N VAL A 102 -21.28 -8.39 -15.37
CA VAL A 102 -20.05 -8.71 -16.11
C VAL A 102 -18.92 -7.78 -15.73
N SER A 103 -19.18 -6.46 -15.63
CA SER A 103 -18.15 -5.47 -15.29
C SER A 103 -17.62 -5.66 -13.87
N HIS A 104 -18.51 -5.80 -12.88
CA HIS A 104 -18.11 -5.98 -11.48
C HIS A 104 -17.38 -7.31 -11.24
N ASP A 105 -17.89 -8.46 -11.74
CA ASP A 105 -17.19 -9.75 -11.61
C ASP A 105 -15.77 -9.66 -12.19
N THR A 106 -15.65 -9.08 -13.38
CA THR A 106 -14.35 -8.96 -14.05
C THR A 106 -13.39 -8.08 -13.25
N VAL A 107 -13.84 -6.93 -12.79
CA VAL A 107 -13.01 -5.95 -12.07
C VAL A 107 -12.64 -6.46 -10.67
N LEU A 108 -13.57 -7.09 -9.94
CA LEU A 108 -13.28 -7.66 -8.62
C LEU A 108 -12.21 -8.76 -8.69
N ARG A 109 -12.22 -9.60 -9.72
CA ARG A 109 -11.15 -10.58 -9.95
C ARG A 109 -9.80 -9.92 -10.25
N MET A 110 -9.79 -8.80 -10.99
CA MET A 110 -8.56 -8.04 -11.23
C MET A 110 -8.01 -7.43 -9.95
N LEU A 111 -8.90 -6.92 -9.08
CA LEU A 111 -8.50 -6.37 -7.78
C LEU A 111 -7.95 -7.44 -6.85
N ALA A 112 -8.54 -8.65 -6.83
CA ALA A 112 -8.02 -9.76 -6.04
C ALA A 112 -6.58 -10.10 -6.42
N ASP A 113 -6.29 -10.23 -7.74
CA ASP A 113 -4.92 -10.48 -8.23
C ASP A 113 -3.97 -9.33 -7.83
N THR A 114 -4.43 -8.08 -7.91
CA THR A 114 -3.62 -6.91 -7.54
C THR A 114 -3.33 -6.87 -6.05
N ARG A 115 -4.31 -7.18 -5.19
CA ARG A 115 -4.11 -7.26 -3.74
C ARG A 115 -3.05 -8.31 -3.39
N VAL A 116 -3.14 -9.49 -4.02
CA VAL A 116 -2.14 -10.55 -3.81
C VAL A 116 -0.75 -10.08 -4.26
N ALA A 117 -0.66 -9.39 -5.41
CA ALA A 117 0.62 -8.86 -5.90
C ALA A 117 1.21 -7.81 -4.94
N VAL A 118 0.39 -6.86 -4.44
CA VAL A 118 0.81 -5.84 -3.46
C VAL A 118 1.22 -6.49 -2.14
N TYR A 119 0.43 -7.46 -1.64
CA TYR A 119 0.76 -8.19 -0.41
C TYR A 119 2.11 -8.91 -0.52
N ARG A 120 2.32 -9.69 -1.58
CA ARG A 120 3.59 -10.39 -1.83
C ARG A 120 4.77 -9.41 -1.96
N ARG A 121 4.51 -8.23 -2.53
CA ARG A 121 5.55 -7.20 -2.64
C ARG A 121 5.89 -6.62 -1.27
N LEU A 122 4.89 -6.31 -0.44
CA LEU A 122 5.10 -5.84 0.92
C LEU A 122 5.83 -6.87 1.78
N GLU A 123 5.51 -8.16 1.64
CA GLU A 123 6.20 -9.26 2.29
C GLU A 123 7.69 -9.28 1.95
N ARG A 124 8.06 -9.13 0.66
CA ARG A 124 9.45 -9.06 0.22
C ARG A 124 10.18 -7.77 0.63
N LEU A 125 9.45 -6.68 0.81
CA LEU A 125 10.01 -5.42 1.29
C LEU A 125 10.25 -5.41 2.80
N ALA A 126 9.48 -6.19 3.57
CA ALA A 126 9.57 -6.23 5.02
C ALA A 126 10.84 -6.98 5.50
N PRO A 127 11.43 -6.54 6.64
CA PRO A 127 11.16 -5.30 7.36
C PRO A 127 11.96 -4.10 6.84
N ALA A 128 13.11 -4.32 6.16
CA ALA A 128 14.10 -3.28 5.85
C ALA A 128 13.57 -2.20 4.89
N GLY A 129 12.80 -2.59 3.88
CA GLY A 129 12.23 -1.67 2.89
C GLY A 129 11.02 -0.87 3.40
N LEU A 130 10.48 -1.19 4.58
CA LEU A 130 9.29 -0.55 5.13
C LEU A 130 9.57 0.38 6.33
N ARG A 131 10.84 0.57 6.71
CA ARG A 131 11.24 1.33 7.92
C ARG A 131 10.66 2.75 8.00
N THR A 132 10.53 3.45 6.87
CA THR A 132 10.04 4.83 6.82
C THR A 132 8.54 4.92 6.64
N THR A 133 7.84 3.81 6.41
CA THR A 133 6.42 3.78 6.09
C THR A 133 5.59 3.53 7.35
N ARG A 134 4.60 4.38 7.60
CA ARG A 134 3.69 4.22 8.74
C ARG A 134 2.76 3.03 8.52
N ARG A 135 2.47 2.24 9.56
CA ARG A 135 1.57 1.06 9.49
C ARG A 135 0.20 1.38 8.90
N GLY A 136 -0.41 2.51 9.29
CA GLY A 136 -1.70 2.95 8.75
C GLY A 136 -1.66 3.30 7.26
N ASP A 137 -0.53 3.81 6.75
CA ASP A 137 -0.35 4.10 5.32
C ASP A 137 -0.26 2.81 4.50
N LEU A 138 0.46 1.79 5.01
CA LEU A 138 0.52 0.46 4.37
C LEU A 138 -0.85 -0.20 4.24
N LEU A 139 -1.65 -0.16 5.32
CA LEU A 139 -3.02 -0.70 5.29
C LEU A 139 -3.90 0.07 4.31
N SER A 140 -3.80 1.41 4.27
CA SER A 140 -4.51 2.24 3.31
C SER A 140 -4.12 1.89 1.86
N ARG A 141 -2.83 1.67 1.57
CA ARG A 141 -2.35 1.27 0.23
C ARG A 141 -2.87 -0.11 -0.17
N LEU A 142 -2.87 -1.08 0.75
CA LEU A 142 -3.34 -2.45 0.48
C LEU A 142 -4.85 -2.53 0.25
N VAL A 143 -5.64 -1.74 0.97
CA VAL A 143 -7.11 -1.80 0.93
C VAL A 143 -7.67 -0.66 0.09
N ALA A 144 -7.60 0.58 0.58
CA ALA A 144 -8.31 1.71 -0.03
C ALA A 144 -7.77 2.10 -1.41
N ASP A 145 -6.44 2.09 -1.62
CA ASP A 145 -5.86 2.46 -2.90
C ASP A 145 -6.06 1.39 -3.97
N VAL A 146 -5.96 0.11 -3.60
CA VAL A 146 -6.27 -0.99 -4.52
C VAL A 146 -7.75 -0.95 -4.89
N ASP A 147 -8.66 -0.76 -3.91
CA ASP A 147 -10.10 -0.64 -4.17
C ASP A 147 -10.43 0.54 -5.10
N ALA A 148 -9.72 1.65 -4.97
CA ALA A 148 -9.93 2.80 -5.85
C ALA A 148 -9.62 2.49 -7.33
N LEU A 149 -8.79 1.48 -7.64
CA LEU A 149 -8.47 1.11 -9.02
C LEU A 149 -9.69 0.60 -9.80
N GLN A 150 -10.70 0.03 -9.12
CA GLN A 150 -11.95 -0.39 -9.78
C GLN A 150 -12.65 0.77 -10.50
N ASP A 151 -12.57 1.98 -9.93
CA ASP A 151 -13.23 3.16 -10.46
C ASP A 151 -12.71 3.56 -11.85
N TYR A 152 -11.48 3.13 -12.20
CA TYR A 152 -10.93 3.31 -13.55
C TYR A 152 -11.80 2.63 -14.61
N TRP A 153 -12.26 1.41 -14.33
CA TRP A 153 -13.03 0.61 -15.29
C TRP A 153 -14.52 0.94 -15.18
N VAL A 154 -15.07 0.86 -13.96
CA VAL A 154 -16.52 0.92 -13.74
C VAL A 154 -17.05 2.35 -13.83
N ARG A 155 -16.29 3.35 -13.41
CA ARG A 155 -16.75 4.75 -13.33
C ARG A 155 -16.11 5.69 -14.34
N TRP A 156 -15.05 5.26 -15.03
CA TRP A 156 -14.42 6.05 -16.06
C TRP A 156 -14.48 5.37 -17.44
N LEU A 157 -13.74 4.26 -17.65
CA LEU A 157 -13.48 3.75 -19.00
C LEU A 157 -14.74 3.16 -19.66
N LEU A 158 -15.50 2.32 -18.96
CA LEU A 158 -16.71 1.71 -19.50
C LEU A 158 -17.81 2.76 -19.76
N PRO A 159 -18.16 3.68 -18.82
CA PRO A 159 -19.12 4.74 -19.09
C PRO A 159 -18.69 5.67 -20.22
N ALA A 160 -17.40 6.09 -20.26
CA ALA A 160 -16.91 6.96 -21.33
C ALA A 160 -16.95 6.28 -22.70
N GLY A 161 -16.61 4.98 -22.75
CA GLY A 161 -16.70 4.19 -23.97
C GLY A 161 -18.15 4.03 -24.45
N ALA A 162 -19.08 3.68 -23.55
CA ALA A 162 -20.48 3.56 -23.88
C ALA A 162 -21.09 4.90 -24.33
N ALA A 163 -20.73 5.99 -23.64
CA ALA A 163 -21.13 7.34 -24.03
C ALA A 163 -20.66 7.70 -25.45
N ALA A 164 -19.39 7.39 -25.77
CA ALA A 164 -18.85 7.66 -27.11
C ALA A 164 -19.58 6.86 -28.20
N VAL A 165 -19.83 5.55 -27.97
CA VAL A 165 -20.53 4.70 -28.93
C VAL A 165 -21.97 5.18 -29.17
N VAL A 166 -22.72 5.44 -28.08
CA VAL A 166 -24.12 5.86 -28.17
C VAL A 166 -24.23 7.28 -28.73
N SER A 167 -23.32 8.20 -28.37
CA SER A 167 -23.29 9.52 -28.94
C SER A 167 -23.05 9.49 -30.46
N ALA A 168 -22.07 8.69 -30.92
CA ALA A 168 -21.80 8.53 -32.34
C ALA A 168 -22.98 7.93 -33.11
N ALA A 169 -23.63 6.88 -32.53
CA ALA A 169 -24.83 6.28 -33.13
C ALA A 169 -26.01 7.26 -33.18
N SER A 170 -26.24 8.05 -32.11
CA SER A 170 -27.32 9.06 -32.06
C SER A 170 -27.09 10.19 -33.03
N VAL A 171 -25.84 10.68 -33.13
CA VAL A 171 -25.48 11.72 -34.15
C VAL A 171 -25.68 11.18 -35.55
N GLY A 172 -25.19 9.97 -35.87
CA GLY A 172 -25.37 9.36 -37.18
C GLY A 172 -26.83 9.16 -37.54
N PHE A 173 -27.65 8.67 -36.60
CA PHE A 173 -29.09 8.48 -36.79
C PHE A 173 -29.82 9.81 -37.00
N THR A 174 -29.52 10.83 -36.19
CA THR A 174 -30.16 12.16 -36.32
C THR A 174 -29.72 12.85 -37.61
N ALA A 175 -28.44 12.72 -38.00
CA ALA A 175 -27.92 13.28 -39.25
C ALA A 175 -28.51 12.61 -40.50
N TRP A 176 -28.82 11.30 -40.42
CA TRP A 176 -29.52 10.58 -41.47
C TRP A 176 -30.94 11.13 -41.69
N LEU A 177 -31.64 11.50 -40.60
CA LEU A 177 -32.96 12.13 -40.68
C LEU A 177 -32.89 13.59 -41.12
N LEU A 178 -31.98 14.38 -40.55
CA LEU A 178 -31.76 15.81 -40.81
C LEU A 178 -30.31 16.18 -40.50
N PRO A 179 -29.46 16.45 -41.51
CA PRO A 179 -28.03 16.69 -41.31
C PRO A 179 -27.72 17.86 -40.38
N GLU A 180 -28.51 18.94 -40.45
CA GLU A 180 -28.33 20.15 -39.63
C GLU A 180 -28.61 19.83 -38.13
N ALA A 181 -29.61 19.00 -37.83
CA ALA A 181 -29.90 18.56 -36.48
C ALA A 181 -28.81 17.58 -35.95
N GLY A 182 -28.30 16.70 -36.82
CA GLY A 182 -27.18 15.85 -36.49
C GLY A 182 -25.91 16.61 -36.13
N ALA A 183 -25.59 17.67 -36.90
CA ALA A 183 -24.46 18.57 -36.62
C ALA A 183 -24.65 19.31 -35.29
N ALA A 184 -25.83 19.84 -35.02
CA ALA A 184 -26.17 20.49 -33.75
C ALA A 184 -26.01 19.53 -32.56
N LEU A 185 -26.51 18.27 -32.69
CA LEU A 185 -26.35 17.24 -31.69
C LEU A 185 -24.87 16.87 -31.46
N ALA A 186 -24.07 16.75 -32.51
CA ALA A 186 -22.64 16.47 -32.39
C ALA A 186 -21.91 17.57 -31.61
N VAL A 187 -22.16 18.83 -31.92
CA VAL A 187 -21.57 19.97 -31.19
C VAL A 187 -22.02 19.99 -29.75
N GLY A 188 -23.31 19.76 -29.45
CA GLY A 188 -23.84 19.70 -28.09
C GLY A 188 -23.25 18.57 -27.26
N LEU A 189 -23.17 17.36 -27.81
CA LEU A 189 -22.60 16.21 -27.12
C LEU A 189 -21.08 16.36 -26.89
N LEU A 190 -20.34 16.93 -27.83
CA LEU A 190 -18.91 17.24 -27.65
C LEU A 190 -18.72 18.34 -26.59
N ALA A 191 -19.52 19.38 -26.61
CA ALA A 191 -19.47 20.44 -25.60
C ALA A 191 -19.78 19.88 -24.19
N ALA A 192 -20.84 19.08 -24.03
CA ALA A 192 -21.23 18.52 -22.75
C ALA A 192 -20.31 17.37 -22.31
N GLY A 193 -19.93 16.46 -23.23
CA GLY A 193 -19.16 15.25 -22.90
C GLY A 193 -17.67 15.47 -22.75
N ALA A 194 -17.10 16.50 -23.40
CA ALA A 194 -15.68 16.83 -23.33
C ALA A 194 -15.42 18.25 -22.82
N GLY A 195 -16.10 19.26 -23.35
CA GLY A 195 -15.87 20.67 -22.99
C GLY A 195 -16.17 20.95 -21.51
N VAL A 196 -17.36 20.64 -21.06
CA VAL A 196 -17.75 20.83 -19.66
C VAL A 196 -16.83 20.08 -18.68
N PRO A 197 -16.51 18.78 -18.86
CA PRO A 197 -15.57 18.07 -18.00
C PRO A 197 -14.16 18.65 -17.98
N LEU A 198 -13.68 19.21 -19.09
CA LEU A 198 -12.36 19.86 -19.14
C LEU A 198 -12.33 21.12 -18.28
N VAL A 199 -13.37 21.96 -18.38
CA VAL A 199 -13.49 23.20 -17.60
C VAL A 199 -13.69 22.89 -16.11
N THR A 200 -14.67 22.06 -15.77
CA THR A 200 -14.98 21.69 -14.37
C THR A 200 -13.85 20.89 -13.74
N GLY A 201 -13.19 20.00 -14.48
CA GLY A 201 -12.04 19.24 -14.04
C GLY A 201 -10.81 20.11 -13.76
N ALA A 202 -10.63 21.24 -14.45
CA ALA A 202 -9.56 22.20 -14.17
C ALA A 202 -9.80 22.94 -12.83
N VAL A 203 -11.06 23.30 -12.55
CA VAL A 203 -11.47 23.93 -11.27
C VAL A 203 -11.39 22.93 -10.12
N ALA A 204 -11.91 21.71 -10.31
CA ALA A 204 -11.92 20.66 -9.31
C ALA A 204 -10.50 20.23 -8.90
N ARG A 205 -9.54 20.14 -9.83
CA ARG A 205 -8.15 19.76 -9.55
C ARG A 205 -7.53 20.61 -8.44
N ARG A 206 -7.71 21.94 -8.49
CA ARG A 206 -7.15 22.86 -7.48
C ARG A 206 -7.77 22.64 -6.09
N ALA A 207 -9.06 22.35 -6.03
CA ALA A 207 -9.75 22.07 -4.78
C ALA A 207 -9.33 20.71 -4.21
N GLU A 208 -9.27 19.66 -5.04
CA GLU A 208 -8.89 18.31 -4.63
C GLU A 208 -7.45 18.19 -4.13
N HIS A 209 -6.49 18.94 -4.72
CA HIS A 209 -5.11 18.96 -4.23
C HIS A 209 -5.00 19.43 -2.78
N ARG A 210 -5.92 20.26 -2.31
CA ARG A 210 -5.96 20.80 -0.94
C ARG A 210 -6.82 19.96 0.00
N LEU A 211 -7.74 19.15 -0.52
CA LEU A 211 -8.71 18.41 0.29
C LEU A 211 -8.06 17.32 1.13
N ALA A 212 -7.19 16.49 0.55
CA ALA A 212 -6.53 15.39 1.25
C ALA A 212 -5.58 15.89 2.36
N PRO A 213 -4.68 16.86 2.14
CA PRO A 213 -3.87 17.44 3.20
C PRO A 213 -4.71 18.05 4.32
N SER A 214 -5.81 18.78 3.98
CA SER A 214 -6.67 19.40 4.98
C SER A 214 -7.43 18.38 5.82
N ARG A 215 -7.86 17.25 5.24
CA ARG A 215 -8.43 16.12 5.99
C ARG A 215 -7.41 15.49 6.93
N GLY A 216 -6.15 15.32 6.48
CA GLY A 216 -5.06 14.82 7.31
C GLY A 216 -4.81 15.72 8.53
N VAL A 217 -4.73 17.03 8.32
CA VAL A 217 -4.56 18.01 9.42
C VAL A 217 -5.72 17.95 10.42
N LEU A 218 -6.97 17.84 9.94
CA LEU A 218 -8.12 17.72 10.83
C LEU A 218 -8.08 16.39 11.60
N ALA A 219 -7.83 15.28 10.92
CA ALA A 219 -7.75 13.96 11.55
C ALA A 219 -6.67 13.89 12.63
N THR A 220 -5.47 14.45 12.38
CA THR A 220 -4.40 14.52 13.39
C THR A 220 -4.85 15.35 14.59
N ARG A 221 -5.45 16.54 14.38
CA ARG A 221 -5.92 17.37 15.51
C ARG A 221 -7.02 16.73 16.33
N VAL A 222 -7.93 15.99 15.67
CA VAL A 222 -8.98 15.25 16.37
C VAL A 222 -8.39 14.06 17.14
N ALA A 223 -7.46 13.32 16.55
CA ALA A 223 -6.75 12.25 17.25
C ALA A 223 -5.99 12.78 18.48
N ASP A 224 -5.24 13.87 18.33
CA ASP A 224 -4.54 14.53 19.46
C ASP A 224 -5.50 14.96 20.57
N LEU A 225 -6.70 15.48 20.22
CA LEU A 225 -7.71 15.82 21.20
C LEU A 225 -8.24 14.61 21.95
N LEU A 226 -8.48 13.49 21.26
CA LEU A 226 -9.04 12.27 21.85
C LEU A 226 -8.02 11.56 22.74
N THR A 227 -6.77 11.43 22.26
CA THR A 227 -5.73 10.72 23.00
C THR A 227 -5.16 11.55 24.15
N GLY A 228 -5.03 12.87 23.97
CA GLY A 228 -4.45 13.78 24.97
C GLY A 228 -5.50 14.54 25.79
N THR A 229 -6.76 14.10 25.87
CA THR A 229 -7.84 14.86 26.56
C THR A 229 -7.50 15.13 28.01
N ALA A 230 -6.95 14.15 28.74
CA ALA A 230 -6.63 14.31 30.16
C ALA A 230 -5.53 15.34 30.36
N GLU A 231 -4.42 15.23 29.65
CA GLU A 231 -3.28 16.14 29.72
C GLU A 231 -3.67 17.57 29.29
N LEU A 232 -4.44 17.67 28.20
CA LEU A 232 -4.93 18.99 27.72
C LEU A 232 -5.88 19.65 28.70
N THR A 233 -6.68 18.87 29.44
CA THR A 233 -7.60 19.39 30.47
C THR A 233 -6.81 19.90 31.66
N VAL A 234 -5.85 19.12 32.16
CA VAL A 234 -4.98 19.49 33.28
C VAL A 234 -4.14 20.74 32.95
N ALA A 235 -3.62 20.79 31.71
CA ALA A 235 -2.84 21.93 31.23
C ALA A 235 -3.70 23.17 30.88
N GLY A 236 -5.05 23.11 30.96
CA GLY A 236 -5.94 24.19 30.55
C GLY A 236 -5.92 24.51 29.05
N ALA A 237 -5.33 23.63 28.22
CA ALA A 237 -5.11 23.85 26.79
C ALA A 237 -6.25 23.34 25.91
N LEU A 238 -7.20 22.57 26.46
CA LEU A 238 -8.28 21.92 25.71
C LEU A 238 -9.13 22.89 24.88
N PRO A 239 -9.56 24.08 25.39
CA PRO A 239 -10.34 25.03 24.61
C PRO A 239 -9.59 25.56 23.39
N ALA A 240 -8.29 25.88 23.53
CA ALA A 240 -7.46 26.39 22.44
C ALA A 240 -7.25 25.30 21.33
N ARG A 241 -7.01 24.06 21.74
CA ARG A 241 -6.85 22.93 20.80
C ARG A 241 -8.16 22.59 20.07
N THR A 242 -9.30 22.66 20.79
CA THR A 242 -10.63 22.49 20.18
C THR A 242 -10.93 23.61 19.18
N ALA A 243 -10.58 24.86 19.49
CA ALA A 243 -10.71 25.98 18.55
C ALA A 243 -9.83 25.78 17.31
N ALA A 244 -8.61 25.23 17.45
CA ALA A 244 -7.73 24.92 16.35
C ALA A 244 -8.28 23.79 15.46
N ALA A 245 -8.91 22.77 16.03
CA ALA A 245 -9.59 21.70 15.28
C ALA A 245 -10.81 22.26 14.52
N ARG A 246 -11.65 23.10 15.14
CA ARG A 246 -12.77 23.80 14.48
C ARG A 246 -12.31 24.68 13.31
N LYS A 247 -11.18 25.39 13.47
CA LYS A 247 -10.60 26.18 12.38
C LYS A 247 -10.15 25.30 11.19
N ALA A 248 -9.57 24.12 11.47
CA ALA A 248 -9.20 23.17 10.42
C ALA A 248 -10.44 22.61 9.70
N ASP A 249 -11.52 22.32 10.44
CA ASP A 249 -12.80 21.88 9.89
C ASP A 249 -13.42 22.95 8.98
N GLN A 250 -13.43 24.22 9.40
CA GLN A 250 -13.90 25.34 8.57
C GLN A 250 -13.11 25.48 7.26
N VAL A 251 -11.78 25.27 7.30
CA VAL A 251 -10.94 25.27 6.08
C VAL A 251 -11.36 24.13 5.18
N LEU A 252 -11.51 22.92 5.72
CA LEU A 252 -11.94 21.74 4.99
C LEU A 252 -13.32 21.95 4.35
N THR A 253 -14.28 22.46 5.11
CA THR A 253 -15.65 22.76 4.66
C THR A 253 -15.65 23.75 3.49
N ARG A 254 -14.84 24.84 3.56
CA ARG A 254 -14.72 25.80 2.45
C ARG A 254 -14.15 25.16 1.19
N ILE A 255 -13.16 24.27 1.31
CA ILE A 255 -12.58 23.56 0.18
C ILE A 255 -13.62 22.60 -0.43
N ALA A 256 -14.33 21.85 0.42
CA ALA A 256 -15.39 20.94 0.00
C ALA A 256 -16.56 21.66 -0.68
N SER A 257 -16.98 22.81 -0.14
CA SER A 257 -18.01 23.66 -0.74
C SER A 257 -17.61 24.13 -2.15
N ARG A 258 -16.37 24.61 -2.34
CA ARG A 258 -15.86 24.99 -3.67
C ARG A 258 -15.84 23.83 -4.66
N ALA A 259 -15.49 22.62 -4.21
CA ALA A 259 -15.55 21.43 -5.03
C ALA A 259 -17.00 21.10 -5.44
N ALA A 260 -17.95 21.18 -4.50
CA ALA A 260 -19.36 20.98 -4.76
C ALA A 260 -19.93 22.01 -5.74
N THR A 261 -19.54 23.30 -5.60
CA THR A 261 -19.92 24.36 -6.53
C THR A 261 -19.43 24.06 -7.97
N ALA A 262 -18.19 23.58 -8.11
CA ALA A 262 -17.65 23.20 -9.41
C ALA A 262 -18.45 22.04 -10.06
N THR A 263 -18.90 21.07 -9.27
CA THR A 263 -19.76 19.98 -9.76
C THR A 263 -21.13 20.51 -10.17
N ALA A 264 -21.78 21.32 -9.33
CA ALA A 264 -23.08 21.92 -9.63
C ALA A 264 -23.04 22.83 -10.90
N LEU A 265 -21.94 23.57 -11.09
CA LEU A 265 -21.71 24.35 -12.30
C LEU A 265 -21.59 23.46 -13.54
N GLY A 266 -20.92 22.30 -13.42
CA GLY A 266 -20.83 21.31 -14.48
C GLY A 266 -22.18 20.75 -14.87
N ASP A 267 -22.99 20.39 -13.88
CA ASP A 267 -24.36 19.87 -14.11
C ASP A 267 -25.25 20.95 -14.75
N GLY A 268 -25.17 22.18 -14.26
CA GLY A 268 -25.90 23.32 -14.83
C GLY A 268 -25.50 23.65 -16.27
N LEU A 269 -24.19 23.65 -16.56
CA LEU A 269 -23.69 23.86 -17.95
C LEU A 269 -24.14 22.72 -18.88
N THR A 270 -24.08 21.47 -18.39
CA THR A 270 -24.54 20.32 -19.19
C THR A 270 -26.03 20.40 -19.47
N ALA A 271 -26.85 20.79 -18.51
CA ALA A 271 -28.28 21.01 -18.69
C ALA A 271 -28.58 22.16 -19.68
N LEU A 272 -27.83 23.25 -19.56
CA LEU A 272 -27.94 24.39 -20.51
C LEU A 272 -27.59 23.97 -21.92
N VAL A 273 -26.47 23.30 -22.13
CA VAL A 273 -26.04 22.80 -23.45
C VAL A 273 -27.09 21.83 -24.03
N SER A 274 -27.62 20.93 -23.18
CA SER A 274 -28.69 20.01 -23.58
C SER A 274 -29.93 20.76 -24.03
N GLY A 275 -30.44 21.70 -23.22
CA GLY A 275 -31.61 22.50 -23.56
C GLY A 275 -31.43 23.32 -24.86
N LEU A 276 -30.26 23.95 -25.02
CA LEU A 276 -29.94 24.68 -26.25
C LEU A 276 -29.87 23.77 -27.49
N THR A 277 -29.27 22.58 -27.35
CA THR A 277 -29.21 21.61 -28.44
C THR A 277 -30.60 21.16 -28.87
N VAL A 278 -31.47 20.84 -27.90
CA VAL A 278 -32.86 20.47 -28.17
C VAL A 278 -33.61 21.63 -28.86
N ALA A 279 -33.43 22.85 -28.39
CA ALA A 279 -34.07 24.05 -29.03
C ALA A 279 -33.58 24.25 -30.46
N VAL A 280 -32.27 24.14 -30.72
CA VAL A 280 -31.68 24.26 -32.07
C VAL A 280 -32.14 23.13 -32.98
N THR A 281 -32.18 21.89 -32.51
CA THR A 281 -32.69 20.74 -33.31
C THR A 281 -34.18 20.88 -33.58
N ALA A 282 -34.99 21.41 -32.66
CA ALA A 282 -36.39 21.70 -32.86
C ALA A 282 -36.58 22.81 -33.90
N PHE A 283 -35.76 23.88 -33.88
CA PHE A 283 -35.79 24.96 -34.85
C PHE A 283 -35.48 24.47 -36.28
N PHE A 284 -34.39 23.72 -36.47
CA PHE A 284 -34.07 23.13 -37.77
C PHE A 284 -35.12 22.11 -38.22
N GLY A 285 -35.67 21.33 -37.29
CA GLY A 285 -36.76 20.39 -37.54
C GLY A 285 -38.04 21.10 -38.06
N ALA A 286 -38.43 22.22 -37.42
CA ALA A 286 -39.58 23.02 -37.84
C ALA A 286 -39.37 23.63 -39.24
N GLN A 287 -38.21 24.18 -39.51
CA GLN A 287 -37.84 24.67 -40.84
C GLN A 287 -37.89 23.56 -41.90
N ALA A 288 -37.35 22.37 -41.57
CA ALA A 288 -37.33 21.24 -42.49
C ALA A 288 -38.74 20.74 -42.81
N VAL A 289 -39.65 20.72 -41.80
CA VAL A 289 -41.07 20.38 -42.01
C VAL A 289 -41.76 21.44 -42.88
N ALA A 290 -41.58 22.73 -42.62
CA ALA A 290 -42.11 23.81 -43.41
C ALA A 290 -41.63 23.78 -44.88
N ALA A 291 -40.39 23.36 -45.10
CA ALA A 291 -39.79 23.18 -46.43
C ALA A 291 -40.17 21.82 -47.10
N GLY A 292 -40.97 20.97 -46.48
CA GLY A 292 -41.33 19.65 -46.99
C GLY A 292 -40.21 18.62 -47.01
N ARG A 293 -39.04 18.92 -46.39
CA ARG A 293 -37.88 17.99 -46.32
C ARG A 293 -38.01 16.93 -45.22
N LEU A 294 -38.84 17.18 -44.20
CA LEU A 294 -39.05 16.29 -43.06
C LEU A 294 -40.53 16.10 -42.78
N SER A 295 -40.98 14.88 -42.47
CA SER A 295 -42.35 14.66 -42.03
C SER A 295 -42.58 15.14 -40.59
N GLY A 296 -43.80 15.59 -40.26
CA GLY A 296 -44.11 16.02 -38.89
C GLY A 296 -43.91 14.91 -37.84
N VAL A 297 -44.10 13.64 -38.22
CA VAL A 297 -43.80 12.48 -37.36
C VAL A 297 -42.30 12.34 -37.09
N ALA A 298 -41.46 12.52 -38.12
CA ALA A 298 -40.01 12.45 -37.97
C ALA A 298 -39.45 13.63 -37.15
N MET A 299 -40.13 14.78 -37.15
CA MET A 299 -39.76 15.92 -36.30
C MET A 299 -39.75 15.56 -34.81
N ALA A 300 -40.75 14.81 -34.32
CA ALA A 300 -40.75 14.38 -32.94
C ALA A 300 -39.54 13.50 -32.59
N VAL A 301 -39.10 12.65 -33.51
CA VAL A 301 -37.87 11.84 -33.36
C VAL A 301 -36.65 12.72 -33.31
N VAL A 302 -36.51 13.68 -34.21
CA VAL A 302 -35.37 14.61 -34.27
C VAL A 302 -35.23 15.47 -33.03
N VAL A 303 -36.34 15.79 -32.33
CA VAL A 303 -36.34 16.58 -31.08
C VAL A 303 -36.08 15.70 -29.84
N LEU A 304 -36.67 14.51 -29.77
CA LEU A 304 -36.59 13.67 -28.60
C LEU A 304 -35.30 12.81 -28.54
N THR A 305 -34.71 12.49 -29.71
CA THR A 305 -33.44 11.74 -29.76
C THR A 305 -32.30 12.51 -29.09
N PRO A 306 -32.05 13.81 -29.37
CA PRO A 306 -31.08 14.62 -28.62
C PRO A 306 -31.31 14.60 -27.12
N LEU A 307 -32.53 14.83 -26.66
CA LEU A 307 -32.87 14.84 -25.23
C LEU A 307 -32.43 13.54 -24.52
N ALA A 308 -32.70 12.40 -25.15
CA ALA A 308 -32.30 11.09 -24.59
C ALA A 308 -30.78 10.85 -24.71
N SER A 309 -30.14 11.33 -25.78
CA SER A 309 -28.71 11.11 -26.02
C SER A 309 -27.82 11.80 -24.99
N PHE A 310 -28.27 12.93 -24.41
CA PHE A 310 -27.56 13.61 -23.35
C PHE A 310 -27.45 12.76 -22.06
N GLU A 311 -28.35 11.78 -21.81
CA GLU A 311 -28.22 10.84 -20.69
C GLU A 311 -26.83 10.15 -20.70
N ALA A 312 -26.28 9.86 -21.86
CA ALA A 312 -25.01 9.20 -22.01
C ALA A 312 -23.81 10.06 -21.51
N VAL A 313 -23.90 11.38 -21.60
CA VAL A 313 -22.80 12.30 -21.25
C VAL A 313 -22.97 13.00 -19.90
N LEU A 314 -24.15 12.92 -19.28
CA LEU A 314 -24.42 13.55 -17.97
C LEU A 314 -23.40 13.13 -16.88
N GLY A 315 -22.93 11.88 -16.90
CA GLY A 315 -21.96 11.37 -15.93
C GLY A 315 -20.50 11.74 -16.21
N MET A 316 -20.17 12.38 -17.35
CA MET A 316 -18.78 12.62 -17.78
C MET A 316 -17.98 13.54 -16.85
N PRO A 317 -18.52 14.64 -16.29
CA PRO A 317 -17.77 15.46 -15.32
C PRO A 317 -17.30 14.66 -14.11
N LEU A 318 -18.17 13.81 -13.57
CA LEU A 318 -17.86 12.94 -12.44
C LEU A 318 -16.86 11.82 -12.84
N ALA A 319 -17.01 11.25 -14.03
CA ALA A 319 -16.12 10.22 -14.56
C ALA A 319 -14.67 10.74 -14.68
N VAL A 320 -14.47 12.00 -15.13
CA VAL A 320 -13.14 12.64 -15.19
C VAL A 320 -12.55 12.83 -13.79
N GLN A 321 -13.35 13.14 -12.76
CA GLN A 321 -12.89 13.23 -11.38
C GLN A 321 -12.43 11.85 -10.88
N PHE A 322 -13.18 10.76 -11.15
CA PHE A 322 -12.76 9.40 -10.82
C PHE A 322 -11.43 9.04 -11.47
N ARG A 323 -11.25 9.35 -12.77
CA ARG A 323 -9.97 9.13 -13.46
C ARG A 323 -8.81 9.80 -12.74
N GLN A 324 -8.98 11.04 -12.26
CA GLN A 324 -7.92 11.76 -11.55
C GLN A 324 -7.63 11.16 -10.18
N ARG A 325 -8.69 10.74 -9.45
CA ARG A 325 -8.56 10.07 -8.14
C ARG A 325 -7.82 8.74 -8.28
N VAL A 326 -8.25 7.92 -9.25
CA VAL A 326 -7.60 6.62 -9.54
C VAL A 326 -6.14 6.80 -9.90
N ARG A 327 -5.78 7.83 -10.67
CA ARG A 327 -4.38 8.09 -11.02
C ARG A 327 -3.52 8.21 -9.76
N ARG A 328 -3.96 8.94 -8.72
CA ARG A 328 -3.21 9.12 -7.47
C ARG A 328 -3.10 7.83 -6.66
N SER A 329 -4.20 7.07 -6.55
CA SER A 329 -4.17 5.79 -5.88
C SER A 329 -3.26 4.79 -6.60
N ALA A 330 -3.30 4.78 -7.94
CA ALA A 330 -2.42 3.96 -8.76
C ALA A 330 -0.93 4.36 -8.59
N GLU A 331 -0.61 5.66 -8.53
CA GLU A 331 0.75 6.13 -8.25
C GLU A 331 1.27 5.54 -6.92
N ARG A 332 0.47 5.55 -5.84
CA ARG A 332 0.85 4.96 -4.54
C ARG A 332 0.97 3.43 -4.57
N VAL A 333 0.07 2.73 -5.27
CA VAL A 333 0.13 1.27 -5.43
C VAL A 333 1.39 0.87 -6.20
N TYR A 334 1.69 1.56 -7.29
CA TYR A 334 2.88 1.26 -8.09
C TYR A 334 4.19 1.70 -7.41
N GLU A 335 4.17 2.71 -6.55
CA GLU A 335 5.30 3.04 -5.67
C GLU A 335 5.72 1.82 -4.82
N VAL A 336 4.74 1.07 -4.28
CA VAL A 336 5.03 -0.17 -3.54
C VAL A 336 5.49 -1.29 -4.48
N LEU A 337 4.81 -1.48 -5.62
CA LEU A 337 5.12 -2.57 -6.55
C LEU A 337 6.50 -2.41 -7.20
N ASP A 338 6.95 -1.17 -7.40
CA ASP A 338 8.22 -0.83 -8.04
C ASP A 338 9.35 -0.57 -7.03
N ALA A 339 9.04 -0.52 -5.71
CA ALA A 339 10.04 -0.30 -4.68
C ALA A 339 11.17 -1.35 -4.79
N PRO A 340 12.44 -0.95 -4.68
CA PRO A 340 13.55 -1.90 -4.75
C PRO A 340 13.51 -2.88 -3.60
N GLU A 341 13.73 -4.15 -3.90
CA GLU A 341 13.82 -5.20 -2.87
C GLU A 341 15.12 -5.05 -2.08
N PRO A 342 15.04 -5.09 -0.73
CA PRO A 342 16.22 -5.02 0.12
C PRO A 342 17.06 -6.29 0.05
N VAL A 343 16.46 -7.41 -0.37
CA VAL A 343 17.10 -8.72 -0.54
C VAL A 343 16.76 -9.26 -1.92
N ARG A 344 17.77 -9.79 -2.59
CA ARG A 344 17.61 -10.50 -3.88
C ARG A 344 17.76 -12.00 -3.65
N GLU A 345 16.66 -12.72 -3.74
CA GLU A 345 16.71 -14.17 -3.64
C GLU A 345 17.42 -14.78 -4.87
N PRO A 346 18.27 -15.81 -4.69
CA PRO A 346 18.96 -16.46 -5.78
C PRO A 346 17.97 -17.22 -6.67
N VAL A 347 18.23 -17.24 -7.98
CA VAL A 347 17.42 -18.01 -8.93
C VAL A 347 17.67 -19.52 -8.76
N GLU A 348 18.91 -19.89 -8.49
CA GLU A 348 19.34 -21.26 -8.21
C GLU A 348 20.02 -21.24 -6.83
N PRO A 349 19.29 -21.54 -5.75
CA PRO A 349 19.85 -21.50 -4.41
C PRO A 349 20.88 -22.61 -4.19
N ALA A 350 21.96 -22.27 -3.49
CA ALA A 350 22.93 -23.23 -3.02
C ALA A 350 22.34 -24.11 -1.89
N GLY A 351 22.89 -25.31 -1.71
CA GLY A 351 22.52 -26.18 -0.61
C GLY A 351 22.83 -25.55 0.75
N ALA A 352 21.97 -25.78 1.74
CA ALA A 352 22.20 -25.32 3.09
C ALA A 352 23.49 -25.94 3.66
N PRO A 353 24.38 -25.16 4.33
CA PRO A 353 25.53 -25.73 5.03
C PRO A 353 25.06 -26.63 6.19
N VAL A 354 25.87 -27.62 6.52
CA VAL A 354 25.60 -28.53 7.67
C VAL A 354 25.65 -27.77 8.98
N SER A 355 26.57 -26.78 9.08
CA SER A 355 26.74 -25.90 10.25
C SER A 355 26.92 -24.46 9.76
N PRO A 356 26.38 -23.45 10.46
CA PRO A 356 26.60 -22.06 10.11
C PRO A 356 28.04 -21.56 10.47
N PHE A 357 28.81 -22.38 11.21
CA PHE A 357 30.10 -21.96 11.74
C PHE A 357 31.29 -22.38 10.87
N PRO A 358 32.34 -21.52 10.78
CA PRO A 358 32.33 -20.15 11.28
C PRO A 358 31.38 -19.26 10.45
N LEU A 359 30.63 -18.40 11.13
CA LEU A 359 29.90 -17.32 10.47
C LEU A 359 30.83 -16.13 10.32
N ARG A 360 31.07 -15.66 9.10
CA ARG A 360 32.04 -14.59 8.84
C ARG A 360 31.43 -13.47 8.01
N LEU A 361 31.68 -12.25 8.47
CA LEU A 361 31.51 -11.01 7.73
C LEU A 361 32.90 -10.46 7.46
N ALA A 362 33.24 -10.14 6.20
CA ALA A 362 34.53 -9.58 5.85
C ALA A 362 34.35 -8.37 4.93
N GLY A 363 34.85 -7.20 5.39
CA GLY A 363 34.72 -5.93 4.69
C GLY A 363 33.26 -5.54 4.41
N LEU A 364 32.32 -5.92 5.26
CA LEU A 364 30.90 -5.82 4.99
C LEU A 364 30.41 -4.38 4.97
N GLY A 365 29.75 -3.99 3.87
CA GLY A 365 29.04 -2.74 3.73
C GLY A 365 27.56 -2.95 3.45
N ALA A 366 26.68 -2.16 4.07
CA ALA A 366 25.24 -2.23 3.86
C ALA A 366 24.59 -0.86 3.80
N ARG A 367 23.57 -0.69 2.91
CA ARG A 367 22.86 0.57 2.70
C ARG A 367 21.39 0.31 2.44
N TYR A 368 20.53 1.10 3.06
CA TYR A 368 19.11 1.10 2.76
C TYR A 368 18.80 1.82 1.44
N ALA A 369 17.77 1.37 0.75
CA ALA A 369 17.31 2.01 -0.47
C ALA A 369 16.93 3.49 -0.21
N GLY A 370 17.36 4.38 -1.12
CA GLY A 370 17.11 5.83 -1.00
C GLY A 370 18.00 6.58 -0.01
N GLN A 371 18.99 5.93 0.61
CA GLN A 371 20.01 6.60 1.43
C GLN A 371 21.31 6.79 0.65
N ASP A 372 21.98 7.93 0.86
CA ASP A 372 23.26 8.24 0.22
C ASP A 372 24.46 7.68 0.99
N ARG A 373 24.31 7.44 2.30
CA ARG A 373 25.35 6.93 3.18
C ARG A 373 25.16 5.46 3.49
N ASP A 374 26.29 4.75 3.63
CA ASP A 374 26.28 3.37 4.11
C ASP A 374 25.94 3.36 5.61
N ALA A 375 25.04 2.48 5.99
CA ALA A 375 24.68 2.24 7.39
C ALA A 375 25.67 1.31 8.08
N LEU A 376 26.38 0.48 7.30
CA LEU A 376 27.57 -0.29 7.70
C LEU A 376 28.63 -0.12 6.61
N ALA A 377 29.89 0.02 7.01
CA ALA A 377 31.02 0.18 6.10
C ALA A 377 32.25 -0.54 6.66
N ASP A 378 32.79 -1.46 5.87
CA ASP A 378 34.05 -2.17 6.16
C ASP A 378 34.03 -2.88 7.52
N LEU A 379 32.97 -3.69 7.75
CA LEU A 379 32.74 -4.40 9.01
C LEU A 379 33.25 -5.84 8.91
N ASP A 380 34.17 -6.21 9.81
CA ASP A 380 34.66 -7.55 9.99
C ASP A 380 34.11 -8.14 11.29
N LEU A 381 33.53 -9.34 11.23
CA LEU A 381 33.03 -10.07 12.38
C LEU A 381 33.13 -11.58 12.10
N THR A 382 33.67 -12.33 13.06
CA THR A 382 33.68 -13.79 13.01
C THR A 382 33.02 -14.35 14.27
N LEU A 383 32.01 -15.19 14.06
CA LEU A 383 31.31 -15.90 15.13
C LEU A 383 31.66 -17.39 15.05
N GLU A 384 32.34 -17.87 16.05
CA GLU A 384 32.60 -19.30 16.26
C GLU A 384 31.46 -19.91 17.11
N GLN A 385 31.36 -21.23 17.11
CA GLN A 385 30.34 -21.93 17.89
C GLN A 385 30.50 -21.65 19.40
N GLY A 386 29.39 -21.32 20.06
CA GLY A 386 29.34 -21.05 21.50
C GLY A 386 29.87 -19.67 21.91
N ARG A 387 30.41 -18.87 20.99
CA ARG A 387 30.97 -17.55 21.30
C ARG A 387 29.88 -16.49 21.50
N ARG A 388 30.05 -15.65 22.50
CA ARG A 388 29.18 -14.51 22.80
C ARG A 388 29.86 -13.21 22.47
N VAL A 389 29.26 -12.42 21.59
CA VAL A 389 29.79 -11.12 21.15
C VAL A 389 28.78 -10.02 21.48
N ALA A 390 29.23 -8.97 22.15
CA ALA A 390 28.43 -7.78 22.34
C ALA A 390 28.78 -6.73 21.26
N VAL A 391 27.77 -6.14 20.66
CA VAL A 391 27.89 -5.02 19.71
C VAL A 391 27.32 -3.78 20.37
N VAL A 392 28.19 -2.84 20.73
CA VAL A 392 27.81 -1.62 21.46
C VAL A 392 28.05 -0.37 20.60
N GLY A 393 27.36 0.71 20.91
CA GLY A 393 27.52 1.98 20.21
C GLY A 393 26.32 2.91 20.43
N VAL A 394 26.50 4.17 20.09
CA VAL A 394 25.43 5.18 20.17
C VAL A 394 24.26 4.86 19.24
N SER A 395 23.10 5.48 19.49
CA SER A 395 21.95 5.32 18.58
C SER A 395 22.35 5.80 17.17
N GLY A 396 21.97 5.02 16.15
CA GLY A 396 22.36 5.30 14.76
C GLY A 396 23.73 4.77 14.34
N ALA A 397 24.50 4.12 15.21
CA ALA A 397 25.83 3.57 14.88
C ALA A 397 25.82 2.40 13.87
N GLY A 398 24.65 1.84 13.52
CA GLY A 398 24.53 0.71 12.58
C GLY A 398 24.18 -0.62 13.23
N LYS A 399 23.98 -0.69 14.54
CA LYS A 399 23.71 -1.94 15.31
C LYS A 399 22.53 -2.74 14.77
N THR A 400 21.35 -2.13 14.65
CA THR A 400 20.15 -2.79 14.10
C THR A 400 20.33 -3.15 12.61
N THR A 401 21.14 -2.40 11.87
CA THR A 401 21.48 -2.74 10.48
C THR A 401 22.28 -4.03 10.42
N LEU A 402 23.21 -4.23 11.36
CA LEU A 402 23.96 -5.50 11.48
C LEU A 402 23.01 -6.66 11.74
N ALA A 403 22.06 -6.52 12.67
CA ALA A 403 21.04 -7.55 12.91
C ALA A 403 20.26 -7.89 11.63
N GLN A 404 19.85 -6.88 10.86
CA GLN A 404 19.10 -7.11 9.61
C GLN A 404 19.94 -7.79 8.53
N VAL A 405 21.24 -7.51 8.44
CA VAL A 405 22.14 -8.21 7.52
C VAL A 405 22.37 -9.66 7.97
N LEU A 406 22.62 -9.91 9.26
CA LEU A 406 22.78 -11.26 9.81
C LEU A 406 21.56 -12.15 9.55
N LEU A 407 20.36 -11.59 9.64
CA LEU A 407 19.08 -12.26 9.34
C LEU A 407 18.72 -12.28 7.86
N ARG A 408 19.55 -11.66 7.03
CA ARG A 408 19.27 -11.47 5.61
C ARG A 408 17.89 -10.84 5.34
N PHE A 409 17.59 -9.76 6.07
CA PHE A 409 16.52 -8.83 5.75
C PHE A 409 17.01 -7.64 4.93
N LEU A 410 18.34 -7.46 4.87
CA LEU A 410 19.04 -6.49 4.06
C LEU A 410 20.29 -7.17 3.49
N ASP A 411 20.45 -7.17 2.17
CA ASP A 411 21.66 -7.70 1.53
C ASP A 411 22.85 -6.77 1.72
N ALA A 412 24.03 -7.38 1.87
CA ALA A 412 25.30 -6.65 1.84
C ALA A 412 25.50 -6.03 0.45
N ARG A 413 25.99 -4.80 0.42
CA ARG A 413 26.37 -4.08 -0.79
C ARG A 413 27.82 -4.33 -1.19
N ALA A 414 28.67 -4.52 -0.21
CA ALA A 414 30.10 -4.76 -0.35
C ALA A 414 30.56 -5.78 0.67
N GLY A 415 31.72 -6.40 0.44
CA GLY A 415 32.26 -7.44 1.30
C GLY A 415 31.58 -8.79 1.10
N THR A 416 31.80 -9.68 2.05
CA THR A 416 31.26 -11.05 2.02
C THR A 416 30.59 -11.40 3.33
N TYR A 417 29.52 -12.19 3.26
CA TYR A 417 28.84 -12.83 4.41
C TYR A 417 28.75 -14.32 4.14
N THR A 418 29.40 -15.13 4.97
CA THR A 418 29.42 -16.60 4.81
C THR A 418 28.95 -17.33 6.06
N LEU A 419 28.21 -18.43 5.86
CA LEU A 419 27.79 -19.39 6.88
C LEU A 419 28.43 -20.75 6.57
N GLY A 420 29.32 -21.25 7.43
CA GLY A 420 30.02 -22.50 7.21
C GLY A 420 30.79 -22.53 5.86
N GLY A 421 31.29 -21.38 5.41
CA GLY A 421 31.98 -21.23 4.13
C GLY A 421 31.07 -21.00 2.90
N VAL A 422 29.74 -21.08 3.04
CA VAL A 422 28.79 -20.81 1.93
C VAL A 422 28.36 -19.33 1.97
N ASP A 423 28.41 -18.66 0.84
CA ASP A 423 28.00 -17.26 0.73
C ASP A 423 26.48 -17.13 0.96
N ALA A 424 26.09 -16.28 1.92
CA ALA A 424 24.69 -16.02 2.26
C ALA A 424 23.86 -15.50 1.09
N HIS A 425 24.46 -14.80 0.12
CA HIS A 425 23.78 -14.34 -1.08
C HIS A 425 23.31 -15.48 -2.01
N THR A 426 23.97 -16.65 -1.92
CA THR A 426 23.60 -17.84 -2.70
C THR A 426 22.57 -18.73 -2.01
N LEU A 427 22.29 -18.48 -0.72
CA LEU A 427 21.27 -19.21 0.04
C LEU A 427 19.92 -18.50 -0.08
N GLU A 428 18.82 -19.22 0.07
CA GLU A 428 17.52 -18.60 0.33
C GLU A 428 17.53 -17.90 1.70
N GLY A 429 16.88 -16.75 1.82
CA GLY A 429 16.80 -16.02 3.09
C GLY A 429 16.19 -16.86 4.23
N ASP A 430 15.24 -17.75 3.92
CA ASP A 430 14.66 -18.66 4.91
C ASP A 430 15.66 -19.70 5.42
N VAL A 431 16.63 -20.11 4.61
CA VAL A 431 17.72 -20.99 5.04
C VAL A 431 18.61 -20.27 6.05
N VAL A 432 19.00 -19.03 5.78
CA VAL A 432 19.80 -18.22 6.72
C VAL A 432 19.06 -18.04 8.04
N ARG A 433 17.76 -17.75 8.02
CA ARG A 433 16.91 -17.57 9.20
C ARG A 433 16.64 -18.85 9.99
N ARG A 434 16.95 -20.04 9.48
CA ARG A 434 17.00 -21.27 10.29
C ARG A 434 18.22 -21.33 11.19
N PHE A 435 19.31 -20.69 10.79
CA PHE A 435 20.53 -20.67 11.58
C PHE A 435 20.62 -19.44 12.50
N VAL A 436 20.09 -18.30 12.07
CA VAL A 436 20.18 -17.03 12.80
C VAL A 436 18.80 -16.58 13.24
N GLY A 437 18.57 -16.58 14.56
CA GLY A 437 17.33 -16.12 15.17
C GLY A 437 17.45 -14.71 15.76
N LEU A 438 16.32 -14.09 16.05
CA LEU A 438 16.22 -12.74 16.59
C LEU A 438 15.28 -12.69 17.79
N CYS A 439 15.77 -12.11 18.89
CA CYS A 439 14.95 -11.53 19.94
C CYS A 439 14.99 -10.01 19.74
N ALA A 440 13.95 -9.44 19.13
CA ALA A 440 13.91 -8.04 18.76
C ALA A 440 13.63 -7.13 19.95
N GLN A 441 14.07 -5.87 19.86
CA GLN A 441 13.84 -4.81 20.84
C GLN A 441 12.34 -4.66 21.18
N ASP A 442 11.49 -4.46 20.17
CA ASP A 442 10.04 -4.43 20.28
C ASP A 442 9.46 -5.74 19.75
N ALA A 443 9.61 -6.82 20.53
CA ALA A 443 9.12 -8.12 20.13
C ALA A 443 7.60 -8.10 19.95
N HIS A 444 7.15 -8.36 18.73
CA HIS A 444 5.73 -8.42 18.42
C HIS A 444 5.10 -9.66 19.05
N LEU A 445 4.09 -9.46 19.89
CA LEU A 445 3.21 -10.50 20.39
C LEU A 445 1.87 -10.40 19.67
N PHE A 446 1.39 -11.55 19.22
CA PHE A 446 0.08 -11.65 18.57
C PHE A 446 -1.02 -11.66 19.62
N ASP A 447 -2.16 -11.06 19.30
CA ASP A 447 -3.37 -11.09 20.13
C ASP A 447 -3.94 -12.51 20.18
N SER A 448 -3.31 -13.33 21.02
CA SER A 448 -3.55 -14.76 21.14
C SER A 448 -3.08 -15.21 22.54
N SER A 449 -3.10 -16.52 22.82
CA SER A 449 -2.62 -17.06 24.08
C SER A 449 -1.08 -17.09 24.17
N VAL A 450 -0.54 -17.26 25.37
CA VAL A 450 0.89 -17.51 25.60
C VAL A 450 1.32 -18.75 24.79
N ARG A 451 0.54 -19.84 24.85
CA ARG A 451 0.75 -21.08 24.09
C ARG A 451 0.91 -20.80 22.59
N GLU A 452 -0.05 -20.13 21.98
CA GLU A 452 -0.04 -19.85 20.54
C GLU A 452 1.14 -18.96 20.13
N ASN A 453 1.50 -17.98 20.97
CA ASN A 453 2.68 -17.16 20.73
C ASN A 453 3.99 -17.97 20.75
N LEU A 454 4.10 -18.99 21.60
CA LEU A 454 5.26 -19.90 21.64
C LEU A 454 5.26 -20.86 20.44
N LEU A 455 4.10 -21.43 20.08
CA LEU A 455 3.96 -22.37 18.97
C LEU A 455 4.31 -21.76 17.59
N LEU A 456 4.39 -20.43 17.48
CA LEU A 456 4.93 -19.77 16.28
C LEU A 456 6.38 -20.19 16.00
N ALA A 457 7.17 -20.44 17.05
CA ALA A 457 8.55 -20.89 16.91
C ALA A 457 8.65 -22.36 16.46
N ARG A 458 7.80 -23.21 17.00
CA ARG A 458 7.77 -24.65 16.66
C ARG A 458 6.35 -25.21 16.87
N LYS A 459 5.62 -25.38 15.78
CA LYS A 459 4.19 -25.78 15.77
C LYS A 459 3.89 -27.11 16.47
N GLY A 460 4.84 -28.04 16.50
CA GLY A 460 4.68 -29.37 17.10
C GLY A 460 5.29 -29.51 18.51
N ALA A 461 5.65 -28.41 19.17
CA ALA A 461 6.25 -28.45 20.48
C ALA A 461 5.23 -28.99 21.50
N SER A 462 5.71 -29.95 22.35
CA SER A 462 4.95 -30.47 23.46
C SER A 462 4.79 -29.43 24.57
N GLU A 463 3.81 -29.62 25.44
CA GLU A 463 3.62 -28.74 26.59
C GLU A 463 4.87 -28.71 27.51
N ALA A 464 5.57 -29.84 27.65
CA ALA A 464 6.81 -29.91 28.41
C ALA A 464 7.90 -29.00 27.82
N GLU A 465 8.04 -28.97 26.48
CA GLU A 465 9.00 -28.11 25.81
C GLU A 465 8.60 -26.61 25.90
N LEU A 466 7.29 -26.30 25.86
CA LEU A 466 6.81 -24.94 26.10
C LEU A 466 7.15 -24.47 27.51
N ARG A 467 6.91 -25.31 28.50
CA ARG A 467 7.22 -25.03 29.92
C ARG A 467 8.72 -24.91 30.16
N ASP A 468 9.55 -25.78 29.57
CA ASP A 468 11.02 -25.68 29.64
C ASP A 468 11.50 -24.33 29.06
N ALA A 469 11.02 -23.94 27.89
CA ALA A 469 11.38 -22.65 27.28
C ALA A 469 10.99 -21.47 28.19
N LEU A 470 9.80 -21.53 28.82
CA LEU A 470 9.35 -20.51 29.77
C LEU A 470 10.19 -20.49 31.06
N ALA A 471 10.58 -21.67 31.58
CA ALA A 471 11.43 -21.78 32.76
C ALA A 471 12.81 -21.16 32.50
N ARG A 472 13.43 -21.48 31.35
CA ARG A 472 14.71 -20.91 30.93
C ARG A 472 14.64 -19.40 30.73
N ALA A 473 13.49 -18.86 30.24
CA ALA A 473 13.25 -17.45 30.15
C ALA A 473 12.78 -16.79 31.45
N ARG A 474 12.75 -17.53 32.57
CA ARG A 474 12.27 -17.10 33.89
C ARG A 474 10.86 -16.46 33.83
N LEU A 475 9.97 -17.09 33.10
CA LEU A 475 8.58 -16.65 32.95
C LEU A 475 7.57 -17.71 33.38
N LEU A 476 8.02 -18.94 33.69
CA LEU A 476 7.15 -20.08 34.02
C LEU A 476 6.32 -19.83 35.28
N ASP A 477 6.94 -19.37 36.37
CA ASP A 477 6.24 -19.12 37.65
C ASP A 477 5.12 -18.08 37.48
N TRP A 478 5.35 -17.06 36.61
CA TRP A 478 4.32 -16.09 36.31
C TRP A 478 3.17 -16.71 35.51
N VAL A 479 3.46 -17.55 34.51
CA VAL A 479 2.43 -18.24 33.71
C VAL A 479 1.62 -19.19 34.57
N ASP A 480 2.28 -19.93 35.48
CA ASP A 480 1.62 -20.88 36.41
C ASP A 480 0.73 -20.16 37.46
N GLY A 481 1.03 -18.92 37.76
CA GLY A 481 0.20 -18.06 38.63
C GLY A 481 -1.02 -17.45 37.92
N LEU A 482 -1.16 -17.62 36.58
CA LEU A 482 -2.31 -17.11 35.85
C LEU A 482 -3.51 -18.07 35.89
N PRO A 483 -4.76 -17.58 35.94
CA PRO A 483 -5.95 -18.43 35.99
C PRO A 483 -6.04 -19.45 34.85
N ASP A 484 -5.65 -19.07 33.64
CA ASP A 484 -5.72 -19.92 32.44
C ASP A 484 -4.33 -20.44 32.02
N GLY A 485 -3.27 -20.24 32.83
CA GLY A 485 -1.92 -20.71 32.54
C GLY A 485 -1.43 -20.36 31.16
N LEU A 486 -1.00 -21.35 30.37
CA LEU A 486 -0.54 -21.20 28.99
C LEU A 486 -1.61 -20.65 28.03
N ASP A 487 -2.89 -20.81 28.33
CA ASP A 487 -3.98 -20.40 27.47
C ASP A 487 -4.46 -18.96 27.76
N THR A 488 -3.77 -18.27 28.68
CA THR A 488 -4.01 -16.84 28.98
C THR A 488 -3.74 -15.98 27.76
N LEU A 489 -4.69 -15.11 27.41
CA LEU A 489 -4.59 -14.18 26.30
C LEU A 489 -3.62 -13.03 26.62
N THR A 490 -2.69 -12.77 25.71
CA THR A 490 -1.67 -11.71 25.84
C THR A 490 -2.22 -10.31 25.57
N GLY A 491 -3.35 -10.21 24.83
CA GLY A 491 -3.93 -8.95 24.34
C GLY A 491 -3.21 -8.38 23.13
N GLU A 492 -3.81 -7.37 22.52
CA GLU A 492 -3.25 -6.70 21.34
C GLU A 492 -1.85 -6.16 21.65
N HIS A 493 -0.85 -6.58 20.86
CA HIS A 493 0.58 -6.27 21.06
C HIS A 493 1.12 -6.62 22.48
N GLY A 494 0.50 -7.59 23.16
CA GLY A 494 0.89 -7.94 24.53
C GLY A 494 0.50 -6.89 25.58
N ALA A 495 -0.59 -6.17 25.35
CA ALA A 495 -1.03 -5.09 26.24
C ALA A 495 -1.32 -5.53 27.69
N ARG A 496 -1.55 -6.83 27.90
CA ARG A 496 -1.79 -7.40 29.24
C ARG A 496 -0.51 -7.80 29.97
N LEU A 497 0.66 -7.69 29.31
CA LEU A 497 1.96 -8.04 29.87
C LEU A 497 2.78 -6.80 30.19
N SER A 498 3.60 -6.87 31.25
CA SER A 498 4.62 -5.85 31.50
C SER A 498 5.70 -5.88 30.40
N GLY A 499 6.51 -4.82 30.29
CA GLY A 499 7.62 -4.77 29.35
C GLY A 499 8.58 -5.96 29.47
N GLY A 500 8.98 -6.28 30.72
CA GLY A 500 9.85 -7.43 31.00
C GLY A 500 9.20 -8.78 30.68
N GLN A 501 7.90 -8.95 30.95
CA GLN A 501 7.17 -10.17 30.58
C GLN A 501 7.09 -10.36 29.07
N ARG A 502 6.86 -9.29 28.31
CA ARG A 502 6.88 -9.33 26.84
C ARG A 502 8.23 -9.79 26.30
N GLN A 503 9.32 -9.21 26.82
CA GLN A 503 10.67 -9.58 26.40
C GLN A 503 11.02 -11.02 26.78
N ARG A 504 10.65 -11.48 27.99
CA ARG A 504 10.87 -12.87 28.42
C ARG A 504 10.06 -13.86 27.58
N LEU A 505 8.83 -13.50 27.17
CA LEU A 505 8.05 -14.36 26.28
C LEU A 505 8.66 -14.42 24.86
N ALA A 506 9.20 -13.32 24.37
CA ALA A 506 9.95 -13.28 23.11
C ALA A 506 11.24 -14.13 23.19
N LEU A 507 11.95 -14.06 24.31
CA LEU A 507 13.10 -14.92 24.55
C LEU A 507 12.70 -16.40 24.60
N ALA A 508 11.64 -16.76 25.35
CA ALA A 508 11.14 -18.13 25.41
C ALA A 508 10.83 -18.68 24.01
N ARG A 509 10.22 -17.85 23.15
CA ARG A 509 9.97 -18.16 21.74
C ARG A 509 11.26 -18.42 20.97
N ALA A 510 12.30 -17.59 21.16
CA ALA A 510 13.59 -17.75 20.50
C ALA A 510 14.36 -18.98 21.00
N LEU A 511 14.27 -19.29 22.30
CA LEU A 511 14.88 -20.48 22.90
C LEU A 511 14.19 -21.77 22.43
N LEU A 512 12.87 -21.76 22.27
CA LEU A 512 12.08 -22.88 21.76
C LEU A 512 12.40 -23.19 20.29
N ALA A 513 12.69 -22.14 19.50
CA ALA A 513 13.09 -22.29 18.09
C ALA A 513 14.46 -22.94 17.93
N ASP A 514 15.32 -22.88 18.95
CA ASP A 514 16.63 -23.52 19.05
C ASP A 514 17.64 -23.09 17.96
N PHE A 515 17.73 -21.77 17.69
CA PHE A 515 18.66 -21.24 16.71
C PHE A 515 20.13 -21.45 17.10
N PRO A 516 21.01 -21.88 16.18
CA PRO A 516 22.46 -21.97 16.41
C PRO A 516 23.11 -20.61 16.77
N VAL A 517 22.64 -19.53 16.13
CA VAL A 517 23.07 -18.15 16.40
C VAL A 517 21.87 -17.34 16.83
N LEU A 518 21.92 -16.69 18.00
CA LEU A 518 20.84 -15.86 18.52
C LEU A 518 21.28 -14.40 18.60
N VAL A 519 20.57 -13.52 17.90
CA VAL A 519 20.74 -12.07 17.99
C VAL A 519 19.73 -11.52 19.00
N LEU A 520 20.23 -10.82 20.02
CA LEU A 520 19.46 -10.10 21.03
C LEU A 520 19.60 -8.60 20.73
N ASP A 521 18.58 -7.95 20.18
CA ASP A 521 18.62 -6.54 19.77
C ASP A 521 17.96 -5.65 20.83
N GLU A 522 18.78 -4.95 21.61
CA GLU A 522 18.40 -4.04 22.70
C GLU A 522 17.28 -4.58 23.62
N PRO A 523 17.43 -5.79 24.17
CA PRO A 523 16.32 -6.52 24.79
C PRO A 523 15.81 -5.91 26.10
N ALA A 524 16.55 -4.97 26.69
CA ALA A 524 16.23 -4.33 27.97
C ALA A 524 15.88 -2.85 27.83
N GLU A 525 15.67 -2.35 26.60
CA GLU A 525 15.23 -0.97 26.38
C GLU A 525 13.82 -0.72 26.94
N HIS A 526 13.54 0.48 27.38
CA HIS A 526 12.26 0.89 28.00
C HIS A 526 11.95 0.27 29.39
N LEU A 527 12.93 -0.37 30.04
CA LEU A 527 12.83 -0.83 31.42
C LEU A 527 13.63 0.10 32.36
N ASP A 528 13.22 0.14 33.61
CA ASP A 528 14.03 0.77 34.67
C ASP A 528 15.37 0.05 34.84
N LEU A 529 16.38 0.76 35.31
CA LEU A 529 17.76 0.27 35.37
C LEU A 529 17.90 -1.08 36.08
N PRO A 530 17.37 -1.30 37.31
CA PRO A 530 17.50 -2.59 38.01
C PRO A 530 16.83 -3.74 37.26
N THR A 531 15.65 -3.51 36.69
CA THR A 531 14.92 -4.53 35.92
C THR A 531 15.64 -4.87 34.62
N ALA A 532 16.22 -3.88 33.96
CA ALA A 532 16.95 -4.06 32.73
C ALA A 532 18.26 -4.87 32.96
N ASP A 533 18.99 -4.61 34.03
CA ASP A 533 20.22 -5.34 34.39
C ASP A 533 19.89 -6.79 34.76
N ALA A 534 18.86 -7.01 35.56
CA ALA A 534 18.40 -8.34 35.90
C ALA A 534 17.96 -9.13 34.65
N LEU A 535 17.22 -8.48 33.75
CA LEU A 535 16.79 -9.09 32.50
C LEU A 535 17.99 -9.44 31.60
N THR A 536 18.98 -8.54 31.46
CA THR A 536 20.18 -8.79 30.66
C THR A 536 20.97 -9.97 31.21
N ALA A 537 21.16 -10.05 32.52
CA ALA A 537 21.81 -11.19 33.16
C ALA A 537 21.05 -12.51 32.94
N ASP A 538 19.73 -12.50 33.06
CA ASP A 538 18.86 -13.65 32.80
C ASP A 538 18.94 -14.10 31.33
N LEU A 539 18.95 -13.13 30.36
CA LEU A 539 19.08 -13.42 28.94
C LEU A 539 20.41 -14.06 28.60
N LEU A 540 21.50 -13.54 29.15
CA LEU A 540 22.85 -14.11 28.95
C LEU A 540 22.99 -15.49 29.60
N ALA A 541 22.42 -15.72 30.80
CA ALA A 541 22.41 -17.01 31.43
C ALA A 541 21.58 -18.05 30.63
N ALA A 542 20.40 -17.65 30.10
CA ALA A 542 19.55 -18.52 29.29
C ALA A 542 20.18 -18.93 27.96
N THR A 543 21.14 -18.14 27.46
CA THR A 543 21.86 -18.38 26.19
C THR A 543 23.24 -18.99 26.40
N GLU A 544 23.58 -19.48 27.60
CA GLU A 544 24.85 -20.14 27.87
C GLU A 544 25.07 -21.34 26.93
N GLY A 545 26.30 -21.48 26.41
CA GLY A 545 26.65 -22.50 25.40
C GLY A 545 26.17 -22.24 23.99
N ARG A 546 25.40 -21.14 23.71
CA ARG A 546 24.94 -20.74 22.38
C ARG A 546 25.78 -19.59 21.83
N THR A 547 25.93 -19.57 20.52
CA THR A 547 26.49 -18.38 19.87
C THR A 547 25.48 -17.25 19.94
N THR A 548 25.88 -16.15 20.58
CA THR A 548 24.97 -15.03 20.87
C THR A 548 25.61 -13.70 20.44
N VAL A 549 24.83 -12.89 19.75
CA VAL A 549 25.17 -11.50 19.42
C VAL A 549 24.25 -10.59 20.23
N LEU A 550 24.79 -9.96 21.27
CA LEU A 550 24.07 -8.98 22.09
C LEU A 550 24.28 -7.58 21.52
N ILE A 551 23.26 -6.99 20.97
CA ILE A 551 23.24 -5.59 20.53
C ILE A 551 22.68 -4.76 21.66
N THR A 552 23.46 -3.80 22.18
CA THR A 552 23.05 -2.96 23.30
C THR A 552 23.74 -1.60 23.25
N HIS A 553 23.19 -0.62 23.93
CA HIS A 553 23.83 0.64 24.25
C HIS A 553 24.21 0.74 25.74
N ARG A 554 23.91 -0.32 26.53
CA ARG A 554 24.20 -0.44 27.96
C ARG A 554 25.45 -1.29 28.17
N LEU A 555 26.14 -1.05 29.28
CA LEU A 555 27.39 -1.76 29.62
C LEU A 555 27.17 -2.88 30.63
N ALA A 556 26.00 -2.92 31.29
CA ALA A 556 25.66 -3.98 32.22
C ALA A 556 25.68 -5.36 31.52
N GLY A 557 26.37 -6.34 32.13
CA GLY A 557 26.49 -7.71 31.64
C GLY A 557 27.53 -7.91 30.52
N LEU A 558 28.28 -6.88 30.11
CA LEU A 558 29.33 -7.02 29.10
C LEU A 558 30.58 -7.81 29.58
N ASP A 559 30.72 -7.99 30.87
CA ASP A 559 31.72 -8.86 31.51
C ASP A 559 31.44 -10.35 31.25
N ALA A 560 30.21 -10.70 30.92
CA ALA A 560 29.79 -12.07 30.63
C ALA A 560 29.92 -12.47 29.15
N VAL A 561 30.38 -11.59 28.27
CA VAL A 561 30.62 -11.90 26.85
C VAL A 561 32.10 -12.07 26.55
N ASP A 562 32.41 -12.86 25.52
CA ASP A 562 33.81 -13.16 25.14
C ASP A 562 34.47 -11.99 24.41
N GLU A 563 33.69 -11.16 23.73
CA GLU A 563 34.19 -10.04 22.93
C GLU A 563 33.19 -8.90 22.88
N VAL A 564 33.70 -7.67 22.94
CA VAL A 564 32.93 -6.44 22.72
C VAL A 564 33.44 -5.78 21.44
N VAL A 565 32.50 -5.46 20.55
CA VAL A 565 32.73 -4.71 19.30
C VAL A 565 32.02 -3.37 19.42
N VAL A 566 32.80 -2.28 19.37
CA VAL A 566 32.23 -0.92 19.43
C VAL A 566 32.05 -0.37 18.04
N LEU A 567 30.78 -0.02 17.72
CA LEU A 567 30.41 0.58 16.44
C LEU A 567 30.23 2.10 16.57
N ALA A 568 30.79 2.83 15.62
CA ALA A 568 30.54 4.24 15.40
C ALA A 568 30.45 4.53 13.89
N GLU A 569 29.41 5.24 13.47
CA GLU A 569 29.16 5.61 12.06
C GLU A 569 29.26 4.42 11.08
N GLY A 570 28.77 3.25 11.49
CA GLY A 570 28.76 2.04 10.67
C GLY A 570 30.09 1.28 10.61
N ARG A 571 31.11 1.67 11.39
CA ARG A 571 32.46 1.07 11.41
C ARG A 571 32.81 0.52 12.79
N VAL A 572 33.64 -0.51 12.83
CA VAL A 572 34.24 -1.00 14.08
C VAL A 572 35.36 -0.03 14.48
N VAL A 573 35.24 0.60 15.64
CA VAL A 573 36.24 1.56 16.16
C VAL A 573 37.04 1.00 17.31
N GLN A 574 36.52 0.02 18.05
CA GLN A 574 37.26 -0.72 19.09
C GLN A 574 36.78 -2.18 19.10
N ARG A 575 37.67 -3.08 19.49
CA ARG A 575 37.41 -4.51 19.65
C ARG A 575 38.30 -5.11 20.72
N GLY A 576 37.76 -5.93 21.62
CA GLY A 576 38.50 -6.61 22.68
C GLY A 576 37.57 -7.15 23.77
N SER A 577 38.11 -7.65 24.88
CA SER A 577 37.31 -7.97 26.06
C SER A 577 36.84 -6.68 26.75
N TYR A 578 35.71 -6.79 27.50
CA TYR A 578 35.20 -5.63 28.26
C TYR A 578 36.26 -5.08 29.22
N ALA A 579 36.97 -5.97 29.92
CA ALA A 579 38.00 -5.60 30.88
C ALA A 579 39.19 -4.82 30.25
N GLU A 580 39.58 -5.18 29.03
CA GLU A 580 40.61 -4.46 28.27
C GLU A 580 40.13 -3.08 27.80
N LEU A 581 38.91 -3.04 27.24
CA LEU A 581 38.40 -1.83 26.60
C LEU A 581 37.97 -0.74 27.58
N VAL A 582 37.57 -1.11 28.81
CA VAL A 582 37.16 -0.13 29.84
C VAL A 582 38.33 0.67 30.40
N VAL A 583 39.56 0.12 30.35
CA VAL A 583 40.76 0.80 30.85
C VAL A 583 41.51 1.57 29.77
N VAL A 584 41.36 1.20 28.50
CA VAL A 584 41.97 1.88 27.36
C VAL A 584 41.16 3.12 26.99
N GLU A 585 41.84 4.24 26.72
CA GLU A 585 41.20 5.46 26.25
C GLU A 585 40.48 5.21 24.92
N GLY A 586 39.15 5.50 24.90
CA GLY A 586 38.33 5.28 23.72
C GLY A 586 36.82 5.35 23.96
N PRO A 587 36.02 5.11 22.92
CA PRO A 587 34.58 5.21 22.99
C PRO A 587 33.91 4.37 24.09
N LEU A 588 34.37 3.13 24.34
CA LEU A 588 33.78 2.28 25.40
C LEU A 588 34.04 2.87 26.79
N ARG A 589 35.27 3.31 27.09
CA ARG A 589 35.58 3.96 28.36
C ARG A 589 34.74 5.23 28.56
N ALA A 590 34.60 6.05 27.52
CA ALA A 590 33.78 7.26 27.58
C ALA A 590 32.27 6.95 27.77
N MET A 591 31.80 5.79 27.33
CA MET A 591 30.46 5.31 27.64
C MET A 591 30.36 4.88 29.10
N ALA A 592 31.33 4.14 29.63
CA ALA A 592 31.37 3.70 31.02
C ALA A 592 31.42 4.87 32.00
N GLU A 593 32.24 5.87 31.75
CA GLU A 593 32.31 7.08 32.57
C GLU A 593 30.98 7.86 32.59
N ARG A 594 30.26 7.92 31.47
CA ARG A 594 28.94 8.57 31.39
C ARG A 594 27.87 7.79 32.12
N GLU A 595 27.85 6.44 32.00
CA GLU A 595 26.89 5.59 32.70
C GLU A 595 27.10 5.69 34.22
N ALA A 596 28.34 5.61 34.69
CA ALA A 596 28.68 5.78 36.10
C ALA A 596 28.31 7.19 36.64
N ALA A 597 28.55 8.25 35.88
CA ALA A 597 28.13 9.59 36.26
C ALA A 597 26.59 9.74 36.34
N GLY A 598 25.86 9.10 35.43
CA GLY A 598 24.39 9.06 35.43
C GLY A 598 23.84 8.30 36.64
N GLU A 599 24.43 7.18 37.05
CA GLU A 599 24.06 6.43 38.25
C GLU A 599 24.28 7.21 39.54
N LEU A 600 25.39 7.93 39.64
CA LEU A 600 25.68 8.78 40.79
C LEU A 600 24.62 9.90 40.94
N LEU A 601 24.22 10.52 39.82
CA LEU A 601 23.18 11.56 39.81
C LEU A 601 21.78 10.96 40.14
N ALA A 602 21.50 9.72 39.77
CA ALA A 602 20.22 9.07 40.08
C ALA A 602 20.11 8.62 41.56
N ARG A 603 21.24 8.47 42.24
CA ARG A 603 21.31 8.11 43.70
C ARG A 603 21.37 9.33 44.61
N ALA A 604 21.68 10.50 44.10
CA ALA A 604 21.69 11.80 44.82
C ALA A 604 20.30 12.46 44.78
#